data_60e593c292c3165348f3f2b2a9b0d9d5
#
_entry.id   60e593c292c3165348f3f2b2a9b0d9d5
#
_cell.length_a   1.000
_cell.length_b   1.000
_cell.length_c   1.000
_cell.angle_alpha   90.00
_cell.angle_beta   90.00
_cell.angle_gamma   90.00
#
_symmetry.space_group_name_H-M   'P 1'
#
loop_
_entity.id
_entity.type
_entity.pdbx_description
1 polymer ?
#
loop_
_entity_poly.entity_id
_entity_poly.type
_entity_poly.pdbx_seq_one_letter_code
_entity_poly.pdbx_strand_id
1 'polypeptide(L)'
;KFIQGSLLNEKDMLRVKNNGPFDYIDCVGVLMATVNASKALHNLKTVLSSRGGIGIMVYATFGRAPIYQIRRTMQLLTQGNRNVTRKDQLLMLRKLLKDEGNHWSRVSNLGIHADDYDDVTLVDTYLHPVDRSYTIPETFELIHDAGLVFHSFTCPLLYDASTIPNMNSNVLSANEIRGWSGELNDVERYELAENFDGTLERHEFYVVHNNTQRRIQSIVDSPDMELVLRIPVLYFKQTILATLRTIGRLVVPATEVGHRERVIQIPEHINHRNLHRVAQQINGTRTTSGSILQTLREKSTWSGKNDAKRLLCKEYKAQFLALEWLGAAMVHAGYAVVHVKETSDDLMESWEHSEHFRDCY
;
A
#
# COMPACT_ATOMS: atom_id res chain seq x y z
N LYS A 1 15.67 -1.11 -23.57
CA LYS A 1 16.94 -1.85 -23.69
C LYS A 1 16.95 -2.97 -22.65
N PHE A 2 17.20 -4.21 -23.05
CA PHE A 2 17.35 -5.34 -22.14
C PHE A 2 18.83 -5.60 -21.86
N ILE A 3 19.16 -5.93 -20.60
CA ILE A 3 20.50 -6.32 -20.16
C ILE A 3 20.35 -7.65 -19.43
N GLN A 4 20.92 -8.72 -19.98
CA GLN A 4 21.01 -9.99 -19.29
C GLN A 4 22.17 -9.93 -18.28
N GLY A 5 21.90 -10.29 -17.02
CA GLY A 5 22.89 -10.28 -15.95
C GLY A 5 22.28 -10.66 -14.60
N SER A 6 23.12 -10.63 -13.57
CA SER A 6 22.71 -10.91 -12.18
C SER A 6 22.89 -9.67 -11.31
N LEU A 7 21.91 -9.37 -10.47
CA LEU A 7 21.99 -8.31 -9.46
C LEU A 7 23.13 -8.53 -8.44
N LEU A 8 23.63 -9.76 -8.33
CA LEU A 8 24.72 -10.11 -7.42
C LEU A 8 26.11 -9.99 -8.07
N ASN A 9 26.18 -9.79 -9.39
CA ASN A 9 27.43 -9.70 -10.15
C ASN A 9 27.81 -8.24 -10.38
N GLU A 10 28.96 -7.84 -9.87
CA GLU A 10 29.45 -6.44 -9.96
C GLU A 10 29.66 -5.97 -11.41
N LYS A 11 30.15 -6.87 -12.31
CA LYS A 11 30.36 -6.52 -13.73
C LYS A 11 29.03 -6.26 -14.42
N ASP A 12 27.98 -7.02 -14.11
CA ASP A 12 26.66 -6.81 -14.65
C ASP A 12 26.06 -5.52 -14.11
N MET A 13 26.22 -5.25 -12.82
CA MET A 13 25.76 -4.00 -12.19
C MET A 13 26.48 -2.78 -12.75
N LEU A 14 27.76 -2.89 -13.10
CA LEU A 14 28.47 -1.81 -13.78
C LEU A 14 27.85 -1.49 -15.16
N ARG A 15 27.41 -2.52 -15.90
CA ARG A 15 26.70 -2.34 -17.18
C ARG A 15 25.35 -1.63 -16.98
N VAL A 16 24.66 -1.92 -15.88
CA VAL A 16 23.41 -1.23 -15.51
C VAL A 16 23.70 0.23 -15.15
N LYS A 17 24.72 0.48 -14.34
CA LYS A 17 25.15 1.81 -13.89
C LYS A 17 25.47 2.76 -15.07
N ASN A 18 26.02 2.25 -16.15
CA ASN A 18 26.32 3.03 -17.36
C ASN A 18 25.06 3.55 -18.09
N ASN A 19 23.86 3.13 -17.68
CA ASN A 19 22.57 3.59 -18.22
C ASN A 19 21.74 4.39 -17.21
N GLY A 20 22.22 4.56 -15.98
CA GLY A 20 21.62 5.34 -14.91
C GLY A 20 22.32 6.68 -14.68
N PRO A 21 22.08 7.32 -13.51
CA PRO A 21 21.22 6.83 -12.41
C PRO A 21 19.75 6.80 -12.80
N PHE A 22 18.96 5.96 -12.08
CA PHE A 22 17.52 5.80 -12.33
C PHE A 22 16.71 6.51 -11.24
N ASP A 23 15.65 7.22 -11.62
CA ASP A 23 14.76 7.90 -10.68
C ASP A 23 13.76 6.93 -10.04
N TYR A 24 13.42 5.84 -10.74
CA TYR A 24 12.58 4.79 -10.22
C TYR A 24 13.07 3.41 -10.67
N ILE A 25 13.07 2.47 -9.73
CA ILE A 25 13.39 1.06 -9.99
C ILE A 25 12.20 0.23 -9.52
N ASP A 26 11.70 -0.64 -10.38
CA ASP A 26 10.66 -1.62 -10.04
C ASP A 26 11.30 -2.99 -9.78
N CYS A 27 11.16 -3.50 -8.56
CA CYS A 27 11.76 -4.74 -8.08
C CYS A 27 10.69 -5.67 -7.50
N VAL A 28 9.73 -6.04 -8.34
CA VAL A 28 8.60 -6.89 -7.98
C VAL A 28 8.91 -8.34 -8.28
N GLY A 29 8.81 -9.22 -7.28
CA GLY A 29 9.00 -10.67 -7.46
C GLY A 29 10.44 -11.12 -7.66
N VAL A 30 11.44 -10.32 -7.27
CA VAL A 30 12.87 -10.60 -7.54
C VAL A 30 13.63 -10.99 -6.29
N LEU A 31 13.50 -10.22 -5.20
CA LEU A 31 14.36 -10.38 -4.02
C LEU A 31 14.11 -11.70 -3.29
N MET A 32 12.87 -12.17 -3.22
CA MET A 32 12.52 -13.43 -2.59
C MET A 32 13.14 -14.65 -3.31
N ALA A 33 13.41 -14.53 -4.60
CA ALA A 33 14.05 -15.59 -5.42
C ALA A 33 15.56 -15.40 -5.54
N THR A 34 16.15 -14.50 -4.75
CA THR A 34 17.58 -14.17 -4.81
C THR A 34 18.32 -14.74 -3.60
N VAL A 35 19.42 -15.46 -3.81
CA VAL A 35 20.20 -16.12 -2.73
C VAL A 35 20.78 -15.13 -1.70
N ASN A 36 20.95 -13.87 -2.06
CA ASN A 36 21.38 -12.79 -1.17
C ASN A 36 20.61 -11.51 -1.51
N ALA A 37 19.42 -11.39 -0.96
CA ALA A 37 18.51 -10.28 -1.21
C ALA A 37 19.07 -8.92 -0.73
N SER A 38 19.74 -8.88 0.43
CA SER A 38 20.35 -7.64 0.97
C SER A 38 21.42 -7.12 0.03
N LYS A 39 22.30 -8.00 -0.49
CA LYS A 39 23.31 -7.59 -1.49
C LYS A 39 22.66 -7.12 -2.80
N ALA A 40 21.64 -7.81 -3.29
CA ALA A 40 20.92 -7.42 -4.51
C ALA A 40 20.28 -6.04 -4.35
N LEU A 41 19.61 -5.80 -3.23
CA LEU A 41 18.97 -4.52 -2.93
C LEU A 41 20.02 -3.40 -2.74
N HIS A 42 21.14 -3.69 -2.05
CA HIS A 42 22.25 -2.76 -1.95
C HIS A 42 22.81 -2.38 -3.34
N ASN A 43 22.96 -3.35 -4.23
CA ASN A 43 23.44 -3.09 -5.60
C ASN A 43 22.44 -2.23 -6.40
N LEU A 44 21.13 -2.45 -6.25
CA LEU A 44 20.10 -1.57 -6.84
C LEU A 44 20.21 -0.13 -6.33
N LYS A 45 20.47 0.05 -5.02
CA LYS A 45 20.73 1.36 -4.43
C LYS A 45 21.85 2.12 -5.14
N THR A 46 22.93 1.42 -5.56
CA THR A 46 24.11 2.06 -6.20
C THR A 46 23.81 2.68 -7.57
N VAL A 47 22.69 2.28 -8.19
CA VAL A 47 22.25 2.80 -9.50
C VAL A 47 21.03 3.70 -9.41
N LEU A 48 20.50 3.89 -8.20
CA LEU A 48 19.38 4.78 -7.91
C LEU A 48 19.85 6.24 -7.84
N SER A 49 19.09 7.18 -8.41
CA SER A 49 19.37 8.61 -8.26
C SER A 49 19.19 9.07 -6.81
N SER A 50 19.81 10.17 -6.42
CA SER A 50 19.78 10.68 -5.04
C SER A 50 18.36 11.00 -4.52
N ARG A 51 17.43 11.28 -5.42
CA ARG A 51 15.99 11.53 -5.11
C ARG A 51 15.09 10.40 -5.59
N GLY A 52 15.66 9.31 -6.06
CA GLY A 52 14.94 8.17 -6.60
C GLY A 52 14.32 7.26 -5.53
N GLY A 53 13.41 6.39 -5.97
CA GLY A 53 12.77 5.38 -5.14
C GLY A 53 12.76 3.99 -5.79
N ILE A 54 12.70 2.95 -4.96
CA ILE A 54 12.56 1.57 -5.42
C ILE A 54 11.21 1.06 -4.94
N GLY A 55 10.36 0.61 -5.86
CA GLY A 55 9.16 -0.16 -5.57
C GLY A 55 9.53 -1.64 -5.40
N ILE A 56 9.18 -2.22 -4.29
CA ILE A 56 9.55 -3.59 -3.93
C ILE A 56 8.30 -4.41 -3.62
N MET A 57 8.27 -5.66 -4.10
CA MET A 57 7.37 -6.68 -3.61
C MET A 57 8.17 -7.90 -3.19
N VAL A 58 7.92 -8.37 -1.97
CA VAL A 58 8.40 -9.65 -1.45
C VAL A 58 7.25 -10.49 -0.91
N TYR A 59 7.41 -11.80 -0.83
CA TYR A 59 6.39 -12.67 -0.25
C TYR A 59 6.32 -12.53 1.26
N ALA A 60 5.09 -12.47 1.80
CA ALA A 60 4.81 -12.43 3.23
C ALA A 60 4.70 -13.84 3.82
N THR A 61 5.13 -13.98 5.07
CA THR A 61 5.28 -15.30 5.71
C THR A 61 3.93 -15.94 6.05
N PHE A 62 3.01 -15.20 6.68
CA PHE A 62 1.80 -15.80 7.23
C PHE A 62 0.79 -16.22 6.16
N GLY A 63 0.48 -15.36 5.21
CA GLY A 63 -0.47 -15.67 4.13
C GLY A 63 0.03 -16.77 3.20
N ARG A 64 1.35 -16.94 3.06
CA ARG A 64 1.96 -17.99 2.24
C ARG A 64 2.39 -19.23 3.03
N ALA A 65 2.14 -19.30 4.34
CA ALA A 65 2.53 -20.43 5.18
C ALA A 65 2.12 -21.80 4.60
N PRO A 66 0.90 -22.00 4.05
CA PRO A 66 0.52 -23.28 3.43
C PRO A 66 1.41 -23.66 2.25
N ILE A 67 1.81 -22.69 1.42
CA ILE A 67 2.71 -22.92 0.28
C ILE A 67 4.06 -23.44 0.79
N TYR A 68 4.64 -22.82 1.80
CA TYR A 68 5.93 -23.22 2.36
C TYR A 68 5.86 -24.59 3.07
N GLN A 69 4.72 -24.94 3.67
CA GLN A 69 4.49 -26.28 4.21
C GLN A 69 4.51 -27.33 3.10
N ILE A 70 3.82 -27.10 1.99
CA ILE A 70 3.82 -27.99 0.81
C ILE A 70 5.24 -28.10 0.22
N ARG A 71 5.93 -26.96 0.05
CA ARG A 71 7.33 -26.95 -0.42
C ARG A 71 8.22 -27.82 0.46
N ARG A 72 8.13 -27.66 1.79
CA ARG A 72 8.91 -28.45 2.73
C ARG A 72 8.57 -29.94 2.64
N THR A 73 7.30 -30.28 2.51
CA THR A 73 6.84 -31.65 2.30
C THR A 73 7.44 -32.25 1.03
N MET A 74 7.38 -31.53 -0.09
CA MET A 74 7.98 -31.98 -1.35
C MET A 74 9.49 -32.17 -1.25
N GLN A 75 10.19 -31.25 -0.58
CA GLN A 75 11.64 -31.42 -0.30
C GLN A 75 11.92 -32.69 0.48
N LEU A 76 11.18 -32.96 1.56
CA LEU A 76 11.36 -34.16 2.39
C LEU A 76 11.10 -35.43 1.61
N LEU A 77 10.06 -35.46 0.77
CA LEU A 77 9.73 -36.64 -0.04
C LEU A 77 10.79 -36.96 -1.13
N THR A 78 11.53 -35.93 -1.56
CA THR A 78 12.46 -36.07 -2.68
C THR A 78 13.93 -36.02 -2.29
N GLN A 79 14.30 -35.54 -1.10
CA GLN A 79 15.68 -35.30 -0.70
C GLN A 79 16.55 -36.58 -0.63
N GLY A 80 15.95 -37.72 -0.37
CA GLY A 80 16.66 -39.03 -0.27
C GLY A 80 16.75 -39.80 -1.59
N ASN A 81 16.07 -39.36 -2.63
CA ASN A 81 15.97 -40.09 -3.89
C ASN A 81 16.53 -39.29 -5.08
N ARG A 82 17.76 -39.57 -5.47
CA ARG A 82 18.45 -38.91 -6.59
C ARG A 82 17.83 -39.20 -7.97
N ASN A 83 16.95 -40.17 -8.08
CA ASN A 83 16.32 -40.57 -9.33
C ASN A 83 14.96 -39.86 -9.60
N VAL A 84 14.49 -39.04 -8.65
CA VAL A 84 13.22 -38.29 -8.85
C VAL A 84 13.40 -37.19 -9.88
N THR A 85 12.73 -37.34 -10.99
CA THR A 85 12.73 -36.32 -12.05
C THR A 85 11.79 -35.16 -11.72
N ARG A 86 11.90 -34.03 -12.46
CA ARG A 86 10.96 -32.91 -12.33
C ARG A 86 9.53 -33.33 -12.64
N LYS A 87 9.34 -34.24 -13.60
CA LYS A 87 8.04 -34.83 -13.94
C LYS A 87 7.42 -35.59 -12.78
N ASP A 88 8.25 -36.38 -12.07
CA ASP A 88 7.78 -37.11 -10.90
C ASP A 88 7.40 -36.16 -9.76
N GLN A 89 8.19 -35.11 -9.56
CA GLN A 89 7.86 -34.04 -8.57
C GLN A 89 6.51 -33.39 -8.88
N LEU A 90 6.25 -33.03 -10.14
CA LEU A 90 4.96 -32.45 -10.55
C LEU A 90 3.80 -33.41 -10.34
N LEU A 91 3.98 -34.71 -10.67
CA LEU A 91 2.95 -35.70 -10.43
C LEU A 91 2.64 -35.89 -8.93
N MET A 92 3.69 -35.93 -8.08
CA MET A 92 3.52 -35.97 -6.62
C MET A 92 2.80 -34.73 -6.11
N LEU A 93 3.21 -33.54 -6.56
CA LEU A 93 2.64 -32.27 -6.15
C LEU A 93 1.15 -32.18 -6.51
N ARG A 94 0.76 -32.55 -7.75
CA ARG A 94 -0.63 -32.60 -8.17
C ARG A 94 -1.48 -33.55 -7.34
N LYS A 95 -0.96 -34.70 -6.98
CA LYS A 95 -1.63 -35.65 -6.05
C LYS A 95 -1.81 -35.05 -4.66
N LEU A 96 -0.77 -34.41 -4.15
CA LEU A 96 -0.80 -33.74 -2.82
C LEU A 96 -1.83 -32.62 -2.77
N LEU A 97 -1.92 -31.80 -3.82
CA LEU A 97 -2.87 -30.68 -3.89
C LEU A 97 -4.32 -31.12 -4.09
N LYS A 98 -4.55 -32.34 -4.65
CA LYS A 98 -5.89 -32.94 -4.82
C LYS A 98 -6.43 -33.65 -3.58
N ASP A 99 -5.61 -33.81 -2.55
CA ASP A 99 -6.03 -34.46 -1.31
C ASP A 99 -6.95 -33.54 -0.50
N GLU A 100 -8.26 -33.69 -0.70
CA GLU A 100 -9.30 -32.89 -0.02
C GLU A 100 -9.33 -33.07 1.50
N GLY A 101 -8.81 -34.18 2.01
CA GLY A 101 -8.62 -34.43 3.44
C GLY A 101 -7.48 -33.66 4.06
N ASN A 102 -6.66 -33.03 3.25
CA ASN A 102 -5.45 -32.36 3.65
C ASN A 102 -5.73 -31.05 4.39
N HIS A 103 -5.00 -30.84 5.48
CA HIS A 103 -5.07 -29.63 6.29
C HIS A 103 -4.82 -28.35 5.47
N TRP A 104 -4.00 -28.41 4.43
CA TRP A 104 -3.66 -27.26 3.58
C TRP A 104 -4.83 -26.72 2.79
N SER A 105 -5.73 -27.59 2.31
CA SER A 105 -6.95 -27.15 1.61
C SER A 105 -7.93 -26.42 2.53
N ARG A 106 -7.88 -26.68 3.83
CA ARG A 106 -8.74 -26.05 4.84
C ARG A 106 -8.19 -24.72 5.33
N VAL A 107 -6.87 -24.53 5.31
CA VAL A 107 -6.19 -23.33 5.81
C VAL A 107 -5.93 -22.32 4.68
N SER A 108 -5.74 -22.79 3.44
CA SER A 108 -5.49 -21.90 2.33
C SER A 108 -6.79 -21.28 1.83
N ASN A 109 -7.02 -20.03 2.17
CA ASN A 109 -7.97 -19.17 1.43
C ASN A 109 -7.53 -18.94 -0.03
N LEU A 110 -6.41 -19.56 -0.44
CA LEU A 110 -5.80 -19.41 -1.74
C LEU A 110 -6.58 -20.08 -2.86
N GLY A 111 -7.64 -20.90 -2.54
CA GLY A 111 -8.47 -21.56 -3.56
C GLY A 111 -7.66 -22.35 -4.58
N ILE A 112 -6.50 -22.89 -4.20
CA ILE A 112 -5.56 -23.52 -5.13
C ILE A 112 -6.06 -24.92 -5.47
N HIS A 113 -6.74 -25.03 -6.58
CA HIS A 113 -7.06 -26.31 -7.19
C HIS A 113 -5.93 -26.70 -8.14
N ALA A 114 -5.39 -27.93 -7.97
CA ALA A 114 -4.26 -28.42 -8.76
C ALA A 114 -4.49 -28.38 -10.27
N ASP A 115 -5.75 -28.40 -10.70
CA ASP A 115 -6.15 -28.41 -12.10
C ASP A 115 -6.23 -26.99 -12.72
N ASP A 116 -6.24 -25.93 -11.88
CA ASP A 116 -6.31 -24.53 -12.32
C ASP A 116 -4.92 -23.99 -12.72
N TYR A 117 -3.84 -24.70 -12.39
CA TYR A 117 -2.47 -24.25 -12.63
C TYR A 117 -1.74 -25.12 -13.64
N ASP A 118 -1.05 -24.47 -14.56
CA ASP A 118 -0.12 -25.12 -15.47
C ASP A 118 1.15 -25.59 -14.72
N ASP A 119 1.95 -26.42 -15.38
CA ASP A 119 3.17 -26.96 -14.78
C ASP A 119 4.21 -25.89 -14.46
N VAL A 120 4.25 -24.78 -15.21
CA VAL A 120 5.18 -23.66 -14.99
C VAL A 120 4.85 -22.96 -13.68
N THR A 121 3.58 -22.63 -13.50
CA THR A 121 3.08 -21.99 -12.26
C THR A 121 3.30 -22.89 -11.04
N LEU A 122 3.04 -24.20 -11.17
CA LEU A 122 3.27 -25.14 -10.07
C LEU A 122 4.77 -25.26 -9.72
N VAL A 123 5.65 -25.27 -10.71
CA VAL A 123 7.11 -25.29 -10.48
C VAL A 123 7.56 -24.00 -9.80
N ASP A 124 7.12 -22.87 -10.29
CA ASP A 124 7.47 -21.56 -9.71
C ASP A 124 7.00 -21.44 -8.26
N THR A 125 5.75 -21.79 -8.01
CA THR A 125 5.13 -21.64 -6.68
C THR A 125 5.68 -22.63 -5.64
N TYR A 126 5.82 -23.91 -6.00
CA TYR A 126 6.06 -24.97 -5.04
C TYR A 126 7.43 -25.65 -5.15
N LEU A 127 8.11 -25.55 -6.29
CA LEU A 127 9.35 -26.26 -6.55
C LEU A 127 10.53 -25.34 -6.88
N HIS A 128 10.35 -24.02 -6.74
CA HIS A 128 11.44 -23.05 -6.95
C HIS A 128 12.58 -23.32 -5.93
N PRO A 129 13.86 -23.41 -6.36
CA PRO A 129 14.95 -23.79 -5.48
C PRO A 129 15.27 -22.74 -4.41
N VAL A 130 15.11 -21.47 -4.75
CA VAL A 130 15.42 -20.33 -3.88
C VAL A 130 14.17 -19.47 -3.83
N ASP A 131 13.37 -19.68 -2.81
CA ASP A 131 12.19 -18.85 -2.57
C ASP A 131 12.05 -18.67 -1.07
N ARG A 132 11.92 -17.44 -0.62
CA ARG A 132 11.85 -17.03 0.78
C ARG A 132 10.71 -16.07 0.98
N SER A 133 9.99 -16.21 2.09
CA SER A 133 9.07 -15.20 2.59
C SER A 133 9.74 -14.35 3.67
N TYR A 134 9.09 -13.23 3.99
CA TYR A 134 9.55 -12.27 4.98
C TYR A 134 8.38 -11.91 5.91
N THR A 135 8.67 -11.78 7.19
CA THR A 135 7.82 -11.06 8.13
C THR A 135 8.09 -9.56 8.05
N ILE A 136 7.28 -8.75 8.70
CA ILE A 136 7.54 -7.30 8.78
C ILE A 136 8.91 -7.00 9.39
N PRO A 137 9.32 -7.55 10.55
CA PRO A 137 10.67 -7.34 11.08
C PRO A 137 11.77 -7.69 10.07
N GLU A 138 11.70 -8.87 9.43
CA GLU A 138 12.69 -9.30 8.42
C GLU A 138 12.71 -8.39 7.18
N THR A 139 11.55 -7.81 6.80
CA THR A 139 11.46 -6.84 5.70
C THR A 139 12.20 -5.54 6.04
N PHE A 140 12.02 -5.04 7.27
CA PHE A 140 12.73 -3.85 7.73
C PHE A 140 14.23 -4.09 7.92
N GLU A 141 14.62 -5.28 8.37
CA GLU A 141 16.01 -5.71 8.43
C GLU A 141 16.67 -5.73 7.04
N LEU A 142 15.98 -6.30 6.04
CA LEU A 142 16.42 -6.28 4.63
C LEU A 142 16.66 -4.85 4.10
N ILE A 143 15.75 -3.92 4.41
CA ILE A 143 15.85 -2.52 4.00
C ILE A 143 17.05 -1.85 4.67
N HIS A 144 17.19 -2.06 5.99
CA HIS A 144 18.28 -1.51 6.79
C HIS A 144 19.65 -1.99 6.31
N ASP A 145 19.80 -3.30 6.09
CA ASP A 145 21.04 -3.92 5.63
C ASP A 145 21.48 -3.44 4.25
N ALA A 146 20.52 -3.08 3.38
CA ALA A 146 20.81 -2.44 2.12
C ALA A 146 21.19 -0.96 2.27
N GLY A 147 21.04 -0.39 3.46
CA GLY A 147 21.29 1.03 3.75
C GLY A 147 20.27 1.97 3.10
N LEU A 148 19.06 1.50 2.91
CA LEU A 148 17.90 2.26 2.43
C LEU A 148 16.98 2.62 3.61
N VAL A 149 15.97 3.44 3.34
CA VAL A 149 14.95 3.83 4.32
C VAL A 149 13.59 3.50 3.74
N PHE A 150 12.75 2.90 4.57
CA PHE A 150 11.35 2.66 4.25
C PHE A 150 10.62 3.99 4.03
N HIS A 151 9.88 4.10 2.94
CA HIS A 151 9.09 5.28 2.63
C HIS A 151 7.61 5.07 2.98
N SER A 152 6.97 4.07 2.38
CA SER A 152 5.56 3.73 2.62
C SER A 152 5.23 2.36 2.04
N PHE A 153 4.18 1.73 2.55
CA PHE A 153 3.52 0.63 1.85
C PHE A 153 2.72 1.17 0.66
N THR A 154 2.49 0.33 -0.35
CA THR A 154 1.59 0.66 -1.48
C THR A 154 0.13 0.79 -1.01
N CYS A 155 -0.24 0.02 0.01
CA CYS A 155 -1.52 0.10 0.70
C CYS A 155 -1.28 0.10 2.23
N PRO A 156 -1.07 1.27 2.86
CA PRO A 156 -0.81 1.37 4.30
C PRO A 156 -1.93 0.79 5.17
N LEU A 157 -3.16 0.76 4.65
CA LEU A 157 -4.33 0.21 5.32
C LEU A 157 -4.14 -1.26 5.77
N LEU A 158 -3.38 -2.05 5.00
CA LEU A 158 -3.09 -3.45 5.34
C LEU A 158 -2.23 -3.59 6.61
N TYR A 159 -1.54 -2.52 6.96
CA TYR A 159 -0.61 -2.46 8.10
C TYR A 159 -1.14 -1.59 9.26
N ASP A 160 -2.46 -1.42 9.32
CA ASP A 160 -3.17 -0.75 10.42
C ASP A 160 -4.14 -1.73 11.08
N ALA A 161 -3.72 -2.32 12.19
CA ALA A 161 -4.52 -3.29 12.95
C ALA A 161 -5.88 -2.74 13.38
N SER A 162 -5.99 -1.42 13.58
CA SER A 162 -7.24 -0.77 14.00
C SER A 162 -8.33 -0.75 12.90
N THR A 163 -7.97 -1.06 11.66
CA THR A 163 -8.90 -1.08 10.52
C THR A 163 -9.47 -2.46 10.23
N ILE A 164 -8.97 -3.51 10.89
CA ILE A 164 -9.50 -4.87 10.77
C ILE A 164 -10.89 -4.90 11.38
N PRO A 165 -11.95 -5.25 10.64
CA PRO A 165 -13.30 -5.23 11.16
C PRO A 165 -13.46 -6.21 12.33
N ASN A 166 -14.13 -5.76 13.37
CA ASN A 166 -14.59 -6.65 14.44
C ASN A 166 -15.69 -7.55 13.90
N MET A 167 -15.34 -8.77 13.54
CA MET A 167 -16.31 -9.75 13.01
C MET A 167 -17.28 -10.26 14.05
N ASN A 168 -17.01 -10.04 15.36
CA ASN A 168 -17.88 -10.39 16.48
C ASN A 168 -17.81 -9.33 17.58
N SER A 169 -18.93 -9.07 18.22
CA SER A 169 -19.11 -8.10 19.31
C SER A 169 -18.21 -8.29 20.54
N ASN A 170 -17.44 -9.38 20.62
CA ASN A 170 -16.55 -9.74 21.73
C ASN A 170 -15.05 -9.60 21.38
N VAL A 171 -14.70 -9.05 20.23
CA VAL A 171 -13.31 -8.82 19.81
C VAL A 171 -12.92 -7.37 20.12
N LEU A 172 -11.62 -7.13 20.30
CA LEU A 172 -11.04 -5.82 20.54
C LEU A 172 -11.56 -4.76 19.56
N SER A 173 -12.03 -3.65 20.09
CA SER A 173 -12.43 -2.50 19.27
C SER A 173 -11.19 -1.79 18.69
N ALA A 174 -11.39 -1.04 17.62
CA ALA A 174 -10.33 -0.20 17.04
C ALA A 174 -9.73 0.78 18.05
N ASN A 175 -10.53 1.28 19.01
CA ASN A 175 -10.07 2.18 20.06
C ASN A 175 -9.20 1.47 21.10
N GLU A 176 -9.55 0.23 21.47
CA GLU A 176 -8.73 -0.59 22.37
C GLU A 176 -7.38 -0.93 21.72
N ILE A 177 -7.40 -1.34 20.44
CA ILE A 177 -6.16 -1.61 19.68
C ILE A 177 -5.28 -0.37 19.65
N ARG A 178 -5.82 0.82 19.33
CA ARG A 178 -5.05 2.07 19.33
C ARG A 178 -4.53 2.44 20.72
N GLY A 179 -5.34 2.23 21.76
CA GLY A 179 -4.92 2.50 23.15
C GLY A 179 -3.75 1.63 23.57
N TRP A 180 -3.79 0.35 23.28
CA TRP A 180 -2.74 -0.60 23.68
C TRP A 180 -1.50 -0.55 22.78
N SER A 181 -1.65 -0.18 21.52
CA SER A 181 -0.52 -0.03 20.59
C SER A 181 0.16 1.34 20.63
N GLY A 182 -0.28 2.24 21.53
CA GLY A 182 0.20 3.62 21.57
C GLY A 182 1.69 3.77 21.82
N GLU A 183 2.30 2.84 22.56
CA GLU A 183 3.74 2.86 22.90
C GLU A 183 4.60 2.06 21.90
N LEU A 184 4.00 1.33 20.97
CA LEU A 184 4.73 0.58 19.95
C LEU A 184 5.39 1.54 18.95
N ASN A 185 6.60 1.20 18.50
CA ASN A 185 7.21 1.88 17.36
C ASN A 185 6.50 1.50 16.04
N ASP A 186 6.85 2.15 14.94
CA ASP A 186 6.16 1.94 13.66
C ASP A 186 6.30 0.50 13.15
N VAL A 187 7.47 -0.13 13.28
CA VAL A 187 7.70 -1.52 12.84
C VAL A 187 6.84 -2.48 13.66
N GLU A 188 6.81 -2.30 14.98
CA GLU A 188 5.99 -3.12 15.88
C GLU A 188 4.49 -2.96 15.60
N ARG A 189 4.02 -1.75 15.21
CA ARG A 189 2.62 -1.54 14.78
C ARG A 189 2.31 -2.27 13.49
N TYR A 190 3.22 -2.25 12.52
CA TYR A 190 3.06 -2.98 11.27
C TYR A 190 3.09 -4.49 11.48
N GLU A 191 3.98 -4.98 12.34
CA GLU A 191 4.03 -6.39 12.76
C GLU A 191 2.73 -6.80 13.46
N LEU A 192 2.21 -5.97 14.36
CA LEU A 192 0.92 -6.20 15.00
C LEU A 192 -0.20 -6.39 13.96
N ALA A 193 -0.25 -5.52 12.94
CA ALA A 193 -1.24 -5.63 11.88
C ALA A 193 -1.08 -6.90 11.05
N GLU A 194 0.16 -7.28 10.69
CA GLU A 194 0.47 -8.53 9.99
C GLU A 194 -0.02 -9.75 10.78
N ASN A 195 0.27 -9.78 12.09
CA ASN A 195 -0.15 -10.87 12.98
C ASN A 195 -1.68 -10.95 13.14
N PHE A 196 -2.36 -9.81 13.26
CA PHE A 196 -3.82 -9.76 13.32
C PHE A 196 -4.49 -10.21 12.02
N ASP A 197 -3.93 -9.83 10.88
CA ASP A 197 -4.44 -10.22 9.57
C ASP A 197 -4.19 -11.71 9.31
N GLY A 198 -2.95 -12.14 9.42
CA GLY A 198 -2.51 -13.52 9.20
C GLY A 198 -2.73 -14.05 7.77
N THR A 199 -3.19 -13.21 6.83
CA THR A 199 -3.55 -13.62 5.47
C THR A 199 -2.78 -12.87 4.38
N LEU A 200 -1.93 -11.89 4.74
CA LEU A 200 -1.11 -11.16 3.79
C LEU A 200 -0.15 -12.12 3.08
N GLU A 201 -0.24 -12.17 1.75
CA GLU A 201 0.60 -13.05 0.91
C GLU A 201 1.88 -12.36 0.44
N ARG A 202 1.91 -11.03 0.46
CA ARG A 202 3.02 -10.22 -0.03
C ARG A 202 3.09 -8.89 0.70
N HIS A 203 4.30 -8.37 0.81
CA HIS A 203 4.57 -7.01 1.24
C HIS A 203 4.96 -6.18 0.01
N GLU A 204 4.23 -5.10 -0.21
CA GLU A 204 4.48 -4.16 -1.30
C GLU A 204 4.76 -2.78 -0.71
N PHE A 205 5.94 -2.24 -0.99
CA PHE A 205 6.41 -1.03 -0.36
C PHE A 205 7.41 -0.26 -1.21
N TYR A 206 7.65 0.98 -0.82
CA TYR A 206 8.66 1.86 -1.42
C TYR A 206 9.78 2.13 -0.43
N VAL A 207 11.01 2.16 -0.97
CA VAL A 207 12.21 2.55 -0.24
C VAL A 207 12.96 3.65 -0.98
N VAL A 208 13.68 4.49 -0.23
CA VAL A 208 14.42 5.65 -0.74
C VAL A 208 15.78 5.76 -0.08
N HIS A 209 16.63 6.65 -0.59
CA HIS A 209 17.86 7.05 0.11
C HIS A 209 17.53 7.76 1.42
N ASN A 210 18.40 7.63 2.42
CA ASN A 210 18.23 8.22 3.75
C ASN A 210 18.05 9.76 3.74
N ASN A 211 18.59 10.43 2.75
CA ASN A 211 18.52 11.89 2.59
C ASN A 211 17.27 12.39 1.82
N THR A 212 16.38 11.49 1.40
CA THR A 212 15.26 11.81 0.50
C THR A 212 13.91 11.94 1.24
N GLN A 213 13.88 11.83 2.57
CA GLN A 213 12.63 11.89 3.36
C GLN A 213 11.95 13.28 3.24
N ARG A 214 11.17 13.46 2.17
CA ARG A 214 10.09 14.46 2.16
C ARG A 214 8.80 13.76 2.58
N ARG A 215 8.28 14.04 3.76
CA ARG A 215 6.91 13.69 4.14
C ARG A 215 5.97 14.67 3.45
N ILE A 216 5.21 14.17 2.48
CA ILE A 216 3.98 14.84 2.04
C ILE A 216 2.93 14.45 3.07
N GLN A 217 2.44 15.44 3.84
CA GLN A 217 1.57 15.15 4.97
C GLN A 217 0.09 15.20 4.62
N SER A 218 -0.30 16.03 3.65
CA SER A 218 -1.71 16.25 3.32
C SER A 218 -1.90 16.72 1.88
N ILE A 219 -3.05 16.39 1.29
CA ILE A 219 -3.47 16.93 -0.03
C ILE A 219 -3.76 18.43 0.02
N VAL A 220 -3.89 19.01 1.21
CA VAL A 220 -4.23 20.42 1.40
C VAL A 220 -3.04 21.30 1.78
N ASP A 221 -1.81 20.74 1.81
CA ASP A 221 -0.59 21.51 2.12
C ASP A 221 -0.32 22.61 1.06
N SER A 222 -0.83 22.44 -0.16
CA SER A 222 -0.74 23.43 -1.23
C SER A 222 -1.93 23.30 -2.19
N PRO A 223 -2.39 24.40 -2.83
CA PRO A 223 -3.45 24.36 -3.85
C PRO A 223 -3.10 23.50 -5.06
N ASP A 224 -1.80 23.35 -5.34
CA ASP A 224 -1.28 22.57 -6.46
C ASP A 224 -1.04 21.09 -6.14
N MET A 225 -1.31 20.66 -4.91
CA MET A 225 -1.29 19.24 -4.55
C MET A 225 -2.37 18.50 -5.32
N GLU A 226 -1.97 17.46 -6.03
CA GLU A 226 -2.88 16.61 -6.80
C GLU A 226 -3.18 15.32 -6.05
N LEU A 227 -4.45 15.01 -5.90
CA LEU A 227 -4.91 13.65 -5.60
C LEU A 227 -4.98 12.87 -6.90
N VAL A 228 -4.11 11.89 -7.05
CA VAL A 228 -4.04 11.02 -8.23
C VAL A 228 -4.66 9.67 -7.89
N LEU A 229 -5.84 9.39 -8.45
CA LEU A 229 -6.52 8.11 -8.23
C LEU A 229 -5.77 6.97 -8.92
N ARG A 230 -5.57 5.89 -8.20
CA ARG A 230 -5.04 4.60 -8.71
C ARG A 230 -6.14 3.65 -9.14
N ILE A 231 -7.40 4.00 -8.86
CA ILE A 231 -8.61 3.24 -9.22
C ILE A 231 -9.40 4.01 -10.30
N PRO A 232 -10.23 3.32 -11.12
CA PRO A 232 -11.10 3.99 -12.07
C PRO A 232 -12.02 4.99 -11.40
N VAL A 233 -12.20 6.18 -12.02
CA VAL A 233 -13.10 7.22 -11.50
C VAL A 233 -14.54 6.72 -11.34
N LEU A 234 -14.97 5.82 -12.24
CA LEU A 234 -16.30 5.21 -12.17
C LEU A 234 -16.44 4.36 -10.90
N TYR A 235 -15.42 3.55 -10.57
CA TYR A 235 -15.39 2.75 -9.34
C TYR A 235 -15.42 3.64 -8.10
N PHE A 236 -14.60 4.70 -8.06
CA PHE A 236 -14.63 5.69 -6.97
C PHE A 236 -16.05 6.23 -6.75
N LYS A 237 -16.74 6.64 -7.84
CA LYS A 237 -18.09 7.20 -7.74
C LYS A 237 -19.15 6.19 -7.32
N GLN A 238 -19.12 5.00 -7.87
CA GLN A 238 -20.15 3.99 -7.62
C GLN A 238 -19.98 3.28 -6.28
N THR A 239 -18.75 3.05 -5.85
CA THR A 239 -18.45 2.26 -4.65
C THR A 239 -18.08 3.16 -3.47
N ILE A 240 -17.04 3.94 -3.61
CA ILE A 240 -16.49 4.72 -2.48
C ILE A 240 -17.45 5.83 -2.05
N LEU A 241 -17.97 6.62 -3.00
CA LEU A 241 -18.96 7.65 -2.70
C LEU A 241 -20.26 7.09 -2.11
N ALA A 242 -20.69 5.92 -2.56
CA ALA A 242 -21.90 5.28 -2.02
C ALA A 242 -21.70 4.85 -0.57
N THR A 243 -20.58 4.23 -0.21
CA THR A 243 -20.28 3.82 1.18
C THR A 243 -20.14 5.01 2.10
N LEU A 244 -19.44 6.07 1.69
CA LEU A 244 -19.33 7.32 2.45
C LEU A 244 -20.70 7.94 2.75
N ARG A 245 -21.63 7.85 1.80
CA ARG A 245 -22.99 8.41 1.93
C ARG A 245 -23.87 7.62 2.90
N THR A 246 -23.80 6.28 2.86
CA THR A 246 -24.79 5.41 3.52
C THR A 246 -24.38 4.96 4.92
N ILE A 247 -23.09 4.73 5.16
CA ILE A 247 -22.62 3.99 6.33
C ILE A 247 -21.81 4.87 7.29
N GLY A 248 -21.40 6.08 6.86
CA GLY A 248 -20.57 6.95 7.70
C GLY A 248 -19.16 6.42 7.97
N ARG A 249 -18.67 5.55 7.10
CA ARG A 249 -17.33 4.95 7.14
C ARG A 249 -16.88 4.58 5.73
N LEU A 250 -15.58 4.59 5.49
CA LEU A 250 -15.00 4.09 4.25
C LEU A 250 -14.74 2.59 4.39
N VAL A 251 -15.42 1.79 3.58
CA VAL A 251 -15.21 0.35 3.51
C VAL A 251 -14.37 0.03 2.28
N VAL A 252 -13.26 -0.67 2.49
CA VAL A 252 -12.38 -1.16 1.44
C VAL A 252 -12.61 -2.66 1.31
N PRO A 253 -13.19 -3.13 0.19
CA PRO A 253 -13.54 -4.54 0.00
C PRO A 253 -12.31 -5.45 0.05
N ALA A 254 -12.50 -6.70 0.47
CA ALA A 254 -11.45 -7.72 0.50
C ALA A 254 -10.80 -7.97 -0.87
N THR A 255 -11.56 -7.85 -1.95
CA THR A 255 -11.07 -8.00 -3.34
C THR A 255 -10.02 -6.97 -3.73
N GLU A 256 -9.97 -5.82 -3.06
CA GLU A 256 -9.05 -4.72 -3.36
C GLU A 256 -7.78 -4.76 -2.50
N VAL A 257 -7.88 -5.25 -1.27
CA VAL A 257 -6.81 -5.18 -0.27
C VAL A 257 -6.36 -6.54 0.27
N GLY A 258 -6.82 -7.63 -0.33
CA GLY A 258 -6.51 -8.99 0.11
C GLY A 258 -7.77 -9.74 0.58
N HIS A 259 -7.61 -10.70 1.51
CA HIS A 259 -8.68 -11.62 1.87
C HIS A 259 -9.68 -11.06 2.91
N ARG A 260 -9.45 -9.87 3.42
CA ARG A 260 -10.32 -9.25 4.45
C ARG A 260 -10.73 -7.83 4.08
N GLU A 261 -11.99 -7.52 4.32
CA GLU A 261 -12.50 -6.16 4.26
C GLU A 261 -11.80 -5.27 5.31
N ARG A 262 -11.54 -4.03 4.97
CA ARG A 262 -10.98 -3.01 5.87
C ARG A 262 -11.95 -1.86 6.03
N VAL A 263 -11.96 -1.27 7.22
CA VAL A 263 -12.86 -0.16 7.55
C VAL A 263 -12.08 1.02 8.10
N ILE A 264 -12.19 2.16 7.43
CA ILE A 264 -11.66 3.43 7.94
C ILE A 264 -12.82 4.23 8.54
N GLN A 265 -12.78 4.47 9.84
CA GLN A 265 -13.80 5.24 10.53
C GLN A 265 -13.68 6.72 10.19
N ILE A 266 -14.81 7.37 9.93
CA ILE A 266 -14.85 8.83 9.77
C ILE A 266 -14.83 9.43 11.18
N PRO A 267 -13.87 10.30 11.52
CA PRO A 267 -13.82 10.97 12.81
C PRO A 267 -15.08 11.80 13.06
N GLU A 268 -15.52 11.90 14.32
CA GLU A 268 -16.74 12.64 14.70
C GLU A 268 -16.71 14.12 14.32
N HIS A 269 -15.52 14.73 14.30
CA HIS A 269 -15.36 16.14 13.92
C HIS A 269 -15.48 16.38 12.41
N ILE A 270 -15.47 15.32 11.57
CA ILE A 270 -15.63 15.43 10.13
C ILE A 270 -17.12 15.38 9.77
N ASN A 271 -17.61 16.47 9.20
CA ASN A 271 -19.01 16.54 8.78
C ASN A 271 -19.25 15.70 7.51
N HIS A 272 -20.08 14.65 7.63
CA HIS A 272 -20.41 13.72 6.55
C HIS A 272 -20.97 14.40 5.29
N ARG A 273 -21.77 15.47 5.44
CA ARG A 273 -22.34 16.20 4.32
C ARG A 273 -21.23 16.93 3.54
N ASN A 274 -20.28 17.53 4.24
CA ASN A 274 -19.14 18.18 3.61
C ASN A 274 -18.19 17.16 2.97
N LEU A 275 -17.96 16.03 3.62
CA LEU A 275 -17.16 14.94 3.05
C LEU A 275 -17.73 14.44 1.72
N HIS A 276 -19.04 14.22 1.66
CA HIS A 276 -19.71 13.81 0.43
C HIS A 276 -19.63 14.90 -0.67
N ARG A 277 -19.81 16.19 -0.31
CA ARG A 277 -19.67 17.30 -1.25
C ARG A 277 -18.27 17.39 -1.85
N VAL A 278 -17.23 17.28 -1.01
CA VAL A 278 -15.83 17.26 -1.43
C VAL A 278 -15.57 16.10 -2.37
N ALA A 279 -15.97 14.89 -1.98
CA ALA A 279 -15.77 13.68 -2.78
C ALA A 279 -16.45 13.75 -4.16
N GLN A 280 -17.61 14.40 -4.26
CA GLN A 280 -18.29 14.61 -5.54
C GLN A 280 -17.50 15.50 -6.53
N GLN A 281 -16.56 16.33 -6.06
CA GLN A 281 -15.75 17.19 -6.93
C GLN A 281 -14.56 16.44 -7.56
N ILE A 282 -14.28 15.22 -7.13
CA ILE A 282 -13.25 14.37 -7.76
C ILE A 282 -13.81 13.83 -9.08
N ASN A 283 -13.50 14.52 -10.18
CA ASN A 283 -14.09 14.24 -11.50
C ASN A 283 -13.11 13.58 -12.49
N GLY A 284 -11.82 13.46 -12.12
CA GLY A 284 -10.76 12.92 -12.96
C GLY A 284 -9.81 12.04 -12.18
N THR A 285 -8.90 11.40 -12.87
CA THR A 285 -7.80 10.64 -12.25
C THR A 285 -6.81 11.54 -11.53
N ARG A 286 -6.76 12.82 -11.91
CA ARG A 286 -5.96 13.87 -11.26
C ARG A 286 -6.86 15.04 -10.91
N THR A 287 -6.82 15.48 -9.66
CA THR A 287 -7.63 16.59 -9.16
C THR A 287 -6.81 17.38 -8.15
N THR A 288 -6.68 18.69 -8.36
CA THR A 288 -5.96 19.55 -7.41
C THR A 288 -6.85 19.95 -6.24
N SER A 289 -6.27 20.12 -5.06
CA SER A 289 -6.96 20.61 -3.86
C SER A 289 -7.58 21.99 -4.10
N GLY A 290 -6.85 22.89 -4.77
CA GLY A 290 -7.33 24.21 -5.13
C GLY A 290 -8.58 24.17 -6.00
N SER A 291 -8.62 23.31 -7.03
CA SER A 291 -9.80 23.20 -7.92
C SER A 291 -11.05 22.70 -7.19
N ILE A 292 -10.88 21.76 -6.26
CA ILE A 292 -11.98 21.25 -5.42
C ILE A 292 -12.54 22.37 -4.55
N LEU A 293 -11.67 23.05 -3.82
CA LEU A 293 -12.08 24.11 -2.89
C LEU A 293 -12.68 25.32 -3.61
N GLN A 294 -12.14 25.71 -4.77
CA GLN A 294 -12.70 26.77 -5.62
C GLN A 294 -14.10 26.41 -6.10
N THR A 295 -14.32 25.20 -6.62
CA THR A 295 -15.63 24.76 -7.09
C THR A 295 -16.68 24.75 -5.97
N LEU A 296 -16.28 24.33 -4.77
CA LEU A 296 -17.16 24.35 -3.60
C LEU A 296 -17.53 25.78 -3.18
N ARG A 297 -16.60 26.72 -3.30
CA ARG A 297 -16.82 28.15 -3.03
C ARG A 297 -17.78 28.77 -4.03
N GLU A 298 -17.61 28.52 -5.34
CA GLU A 298 -18.46 29.05 -6.40
C GLU A 298 -19.91 28.53 -6.31
N LYS A 299 -20.11 27.32 -5.81
CA LYS A 299 -21.44 26.71 -5.60
C LYS A 299 -22.15 27.18 -4.33
N SER A 300 -21.45 27.85 -3.41
CA SER A 300 -22.05 28.41 -2.20
C SER A 300 -22.57 29.85 -2.47
N THR A 301 -23.76 29.95 -3.10
CA THR A 301 -24.44 31.24 -3.34
C THR A 301 -25.01 31.78 -2.04
N TRP A 302 -24.32 32.72 -1.42
CA TRP A 302 -24.85 33.52 -0.31
C TRP A 302 -24.81 35.00 -0.62
N SER A 303 -25.97 35.60 -0.66
CA SER A 303 -26.18 37.06 -0.78
C SER A 303 -26.60 37.61 0.58
N GLY A 304 -25.69 38.13 1.38
CA GLY A 304 -26.07 38.84 2.59
C GLY A 304 -25.03 39.04 3.69
N LYS A 305 -25.12 40.14 4.37
CA LYS A 305 -24.38 40.83 5.46
C LYS A 305 -23.46 40.00 6.42
N ASN A 306 -22.71 40.68 7.27
CA ASN A 306 -21.59 40.18 8.14
C ASN A 306 -21.72 38.78 8.78
N ASP A 307 -22.91 38.30 9.10
CA ASP A 307 -23.15 36.95 9.60
C ASP A 307 -22.88 35.87 8.52
N ALA A 308 -23.08 36.21 7.27
CA ALA A 308 -22.83 35.35 6.12
C ALA A 308 -21.32 35.06 5.95
N LYS A 309 -20.44 36.05 6.16
CA LYS A 309 -18.99 35.87 6.05
C LYS A 309 -18.49 34.87 7.11
N ARG A 310 -18.98 34.98 8.35
CA ARG A 310 -18.62 34.08 9.46
C ARG A 310 -19.11 32.65 9.25
N LEU A 311 -20.31 32.49 8.71
CA LEU A 311 -20.87 31.17 8.35
C LEU A 311 -20.12 30.55 7.17
N LEU A 312 -19.76 31.36 6.14
CA LEU A 312 -18.97 30.92 4.99
C LEU A 312 -17.59 30.42 5.41
N CYS A 313 -16.89 31.12 6.30
CA CYS A 313 -15.61 30.71 6.83
C CYS A 313 -15.69 29.39 7.62
N LYS A 314 -16.75 29.22 8.42
CA LYS A 314 -16.98 27.98 9.18
C LYS A 314 -17.26 26.79 8.24
N GLU A 315 -18.04 27.00 7.19
CA GLU A 315 -18.34 25.97 6.19
C GLU A 315 -17.10 25.64 5.37
N TYR A 316 -16.32 26.63 4.95
CA TYR A 316 -15.07 26.45 4.22
C TYR A 316 -14.04 25.64 5.05
N LYS A 317 -13.87 25.99 6.33
CA LYS A 317 -12.99 25.23 7.23
C LYS A 317 -13.44 23.77 7.38
N ALA A 318 -14.73 23.51 7.46
CA ALA A 318 -15.28 22.17 7.53
C ALA A 318 -15.08 21.39 6.21
N GLN A 319 -15.14 22.03 5.06
CA GLN A 319 -14.86 21.43 3.76
C GLN A 319 -13.37 21.14 3.59
N PHE A 320 -12.51 22.04 4.07
CA PHE A 320 -11.06 21.85 4.08
C PHE A 320 -10.66 20.61 4.92
N LEU A 321 -11.17 20.49 6.14
CA LEU A 321 -10.95 19.33 6.99
C LEU A 321 -11.48 18.04 6.36
N ALA A 322 -12.61 18.10 5.67
CA ALA A 322 -13.18 16.96 4.97
C ALA A 322 -12.30 16.51 3.78
N LEU A 323 -11.71 17.46 3.03
CA LEU A 323 -10.79 17.17 1.93
C LEU A 323 -9.49 16.56 2.45
N GLU A 324 -8.93 17.09 3.53
CA GLU A 324 -7.74 16.58 4.18
C GLU A 324 -7.93 15.12 4.62
N TRP A 325 -9.02 14.85 5.33
CA TRP A 325 -9.33 13.49 5.75
C TRP A 325 -9.55 12.56 4.57
N LEU A 326 -10.31 12.97 3.55
CA LEU A 326 -10.57 12.14 2.36
C LEU A 326 -9.27 11.80 1.63
N GLY A 327 -8.40 12.79 1.43
CA GLY A 327 -7.09 12.58 0.79
C GLY A 327 -6.26 11.56 1.56
N ALA A 328 -6.15 11.74 2.88
CA ALA A 328 -5.43 10.82 3.74
C ALA A 328 -6.03 9.40 3.72
N ALA A 329 -7.36 9.28 3.81
CA ALA A 329 -8.05 7.99 3.76
C ALA A 329 -7.86 7.27 2.42
N MET A 330 -7.92 7.99 1.30
CA MET A 330 -7.71 7.42 -0.03
C MET A 330 -6.27 6.96 -0.25
N VAL A 331 -5.28 7.70 0.25
CA VAL A 331 -3.87 7.30 0.22
C VAL A 331 -3.64 6.09 1.14
N HIS A 332 -4.22 6.12 2.34
CA HIS A 332 -4.13 5.01 3.30
C HIS A 332 -4.71 3.70 2.73
N ALA A 333 -5.81 3.78 2.01
CA ALA A 333 -6.43 2.64 1.32
C ALA A 333 -5.69 2.21 0.04
N GLY A 334 -4.63 2.90 -0.36
CA GLY A 334 -3.92 2.62 -1.62
C GLY A 334 -4.69 3.02 -2.89
N TYR A 335 -5.81 3.72 -2.76
CA TYR A 335 -6.65 4.15 -3.88
C TYR A 335 -6.15 5.41 -4.58
N ALA A 336 -5.26 6.16 -3.94
CA ALA A 336 -4.68 7.37 -4.49
C ALA A 336 -3.25 7.57 -4.04
N VAL A 337 -2.55 8.48 -4.72
CA VAL A 337 -1.30 9.08 -4.27
C VAL A 337 -1.42 10.59 -4.31
N VAL A 338 -0.70 11.26 -3.43
CA VAL A 338 -0.58 12.72 -3.46
C VAL A 338 0.66 13.07 -4.26
N HIS A 339 0.49 13.90 -5.27
CA HIS A 339 1.56 14.37 -6.14
C HIS A 339 1.77 15.87 -5.92
N VAL A 340 3.00 16.27 -5.67
CA VAL A 340 3.40 17.67 -5.60
C VAL A 340 3.92 18.05 -6.96
N LYS A 341 3.32 19.04 -7.62
CA LYS A 341 3.99 19.71 -8.72
C LYS A 341 5.17 20.49 -8.14
N GLU A 342 6.36 20.36 -8.75
CA GLU A 342 7.48 21.24 -8.42
C GLU A 342 7.07 22.68 -8.76
N THR A 343 6.60 23.42 -7.75
CA THR A 343 6.34 24.84 -7.87
C THR A 343 7.59 25.60 -7.52
N SER A 344 7.87 26.70 -8.25
CA SER A 344 8.86 27.68 -7.81
C SER A 344 8.48 28.17 -6.40
N ASP A 345 9.47 28.41 -5.55
CA ASP A 345 9.32 28.84 -4.15
C ASP A 345 8.39 30.07 -3.96
N ASP A 346 8.20 30.87 -5.01
CA ASP A 346 7.35 32.07 -5.05
C ASP A 346 5.83 31.80 -4.87
N LEU A 347 5.34 30.56 -5.13
CA LEU A 347 3.91 30.24 -5.01
C LEU A 347 3.51 29.81 -3.59
N MET A 348 4.42 29.31 -2.79
CA MET A 348 4.17 28.95 -1.38
C MET A 348 3.89 30.20 -0.54
N GLU A 349 4.64 31.29 -0.75
CA GLU A 349 4.38 32.57 -0.07
C GLU A 349 3.01 33.18 -0.41
N SER A 350 2.50 32.98 -1.64
CA SER A 350 1.22 33.51 -2.07
C SER A 350 0.00 32.85 -1.42
N TRP A 351 0.14 31.61 -1.00
CA TRP A 351 -0.95 30.86 -0.36
C TRP A 351 -1.14 31.24 1.11
N GLU A 352 -0.03 31.37 1.85
CA GLU A 352 -0.04 31.83 3.25
C GLU A 352 -0.46 33.31 3.37
N HIS A 353 -0.28 34.10 2.31
CA HIS A 353 -0.58 35.54 2.25
C HIS A 353 -1.89 35.86 1.55
N SER A 354 -2.68 34.85 1.10
CA SER A 354 -3.99 35.15 0.52
C SER A 354 -4.89 35.77 1.59
N GLU A 355 -5.40 36.97 1.33
CA GLU A 355 -6.29 37.75 2.26
C GLU A 355 -7.46 36.90 2.77
N HIS A 356 -7.85 35.86 2.03
CA HIS A 356 -8.96 34.97 2.34
C HIS A 356 -8.65 33.93 3.42
N PHE A 357 -7.37 33.56 3.60
CA PHE A 357 -6.95 32.61 4.65
C PHE A 357 -6.79 33.32 6.00
N ARG A 358 -6.27 34.55 5.98
CA ARG A 358 -6.11 35.38 7.19
C ARG A 358 -7.43 35.76 7.86
N ASP A 359 -8.49 35.91 7.06
CA ASP A 359 -9.81 36.28 7.58
C ASP A 359 -10.60 35.11 8.18
N CYS A 360 -10.13 33.85 8.04
CA CYS A 360 -10.79 32.64 8.52
C CYS A 360 -10.05 31.96 9.70
N TYR A 361 -8.83 32.41 10.02
CA TYR A 361 -8.05 32.04 11.20
C TYR A 361 -8.10 33.19 12.20
#